data_740554e8f872f12775a95a9a5b7f395b
#
_entry.id   740554e8f872f12775a95a9a5b7f395b
#
_cell.length_a   1.000
_cell.length_b   1.000
_cell.length_c   1.000
_cell.angle_alpha   90.00
_cell.angle_beta   90.00
_cell.angle_gamma   90.00
#
_symmetry.space_group_name_H-M   'P 1'
#
loop_
_entity.id
_entity.type
_entity.pdbx_description
1 polymer ?
#
loop_
_entity_poly.entity_id
_entity_poly.type
_entity_poly.pdbx_seq_one_letter_code
_entity_poly.pdbx_strand_id
1 'polypeptide(L)'
;MTDPILLLSFVLVCAPAIQAQQERESDAKPILLANDKLELAIGTTGGRFLKIVLRDGEQLSPLAAIGHFLALDGFGAPSDPERALGMPFHGEASRQPVKIIAMRDSGPMRLITMQSVLPLAQETLTRTVEAADGENIIYVTSRLESALTVDRPVSWAEHATIGPPFMEAGKVAVDMPASNCRVRPYKAGAIPGHLVYNHDFKWPMAPTNDGGQADLRVIPTDHNWLDLASCQMDPSRKLGFVTALHLEKHLLYGYVFRREDYPWLMSWMNYTGDNRAARGMEFATQPFDISHQETVAMSPLFGTPTFRWLPAKSTMETRFLMFYTKVPDDFTRIDDVILDGGRLTILDHSGKRLVLAASQGL
;
A
#
# COMPACT_ATOMS: atom_id res chain seq x y z
N MET A 1 49.79 21.62 22.06
CA MET A 1 48.66 22.47 21.67
C MET A 1 47.90 21.70 20.62
N THR A 2 46.85 21.03 21.01
CA THR A 2 46.00 20.19 20.12
C THR A 2 44.63 20.82 20.10
N ASP A 3 44.27 21.38 18.94
CA ASP A 3 42.94 21.94 18.70
C ASP A 3 41.87 20.83 18.67
N PRO A 4 40.72 21.02 19.29
CA PRO A 4 39.61 20.08 19.18
C PRO A 4 38.80 20.36 17.91
N ILE A 5 38.70 19.35 17.04
CA ILE A 5 37.81 19.35 15.89
C ILE A 5 36.37 19.29 16.38
N LEU A 6 35.65 20.37 16.13
CA LEU A 6 34.20 20.47 16.41
C LEU A 6 33.42 19.65 15.37
N LEU A 7 32.93 18.49 15.73
CA LEU A 7 31.96 17.74 14.91
C LEU A 7 30.59 18.43 15.01
N LEU A 8 30.23 19.19 13.98
CA LEU A 8 28.87 19.73 13.84
C LEU A 8 27.91 18.57 13.39
N SER A 9 27.15 18.07 14.32
CA SER A 9 26.05 17.13 14.02
C SER A 9 24.91 17.88 13.32
N PHE A 10 24.77 17.71 12.02
CA PHE A 10 23.60 18.14 11.27
C PHE A 10 22.41 17.22 11.61
N VAL A 11 21.57 17.65 12.53
CA VAL A 11 20.22 17.06 12.72
C VAL A 11 19.36 17.54 11.56
N LEU A 12 19.13 16.68 10.59
CA LEU A 12 18.28 16.96 9.42
C LEU A 12 16.82 17.05 9.89
N VAL A 13 16.29 18.26 10.03
CA VAL A 13 14.88 18.56 10.34
C VAL A 13 14.07 18.38 9.04
N CYS A 14 13.68 17.14 8.72
CA CYS A 14 12.76 16.85 7.60
C CYS A 14 11.27 16.96 7.97
N ALA A 15 10.92 17.20 9.24
CA ALA A 15 9.55 17.27 9.72
C ALA A 15 8.70 18.43 9.13
N PRO A 16 9.21 19.66 8.93
CA PRO A 16 8.35 20.76 8.47
C PRO A 16 7.96 20.67 6.99
N ALA A 17 8.74 20.02 6.14
CA ALA A 17 8.43 19.90 4.71
C ALA A 17 7.26 18.93 4.42
N ILE A 18 7.16 17.84 5.18
CA ILE A 18 6.07 16.86 5.06
C ILE A 18 4.76 17.47 5.57
N GLN A 19 4.82 18.23 6.65
CA GLN A 19 3.67 18.89 7.25
C GLN A 19 3.12 20.03 6.36
N ALA A 20 3.99 20.85 5.77
CA ALA A 20 3.61 21.91 4.84
C ALA A 20 2.99 21.39 3.53
N GLN A 21 3.31 20.17 3.13
CA GLN A 21 2.72 19.54 1.93
C GLN A 21 1.36 18.90 2.24
N GLN A 22 1.17 18.32 3.42
CA GLN A 22 -0.14 17.87 3.89
C GLN A 22 -1.14 19.06 4.04
N GLU A 23 -0.66 20.21 4.49
CA GLU A 23 -1.48 21.44 4.60
C GLU A 23 -1.88 21.99 3.23
N ARG A 24 -1.03 21.90 2.20
CA ARG A 24 -1.38 22.31 0.83
C ARG A 24 -2.37 21.39 0.13
N GLU A 25 -2.38 20.10 0.47
CA GLU A 25 -3.37 19.14 -0.05
C GLU A 25 -4.75 19.33 0.60
N SER A 26 -4.84 19.90 1.83
CA SER A 26 -6.11 20.11 2.52
C SER A 26 -7.01 21.14 1.84
N ASP A 27 -6.46 22.03 1.01
CA ASP A 27 -7.21 23.11 0.34
C ASP A 27 -7.75 22.72 -1.04
N ALA A 28 -7.25 21.66 -1.66
CA ALA A 28 -7.73 21.19 -2.96
C ALA A 28 -8.94 20.26 -2.78
N LYS A 29 -10.06 20.59 -3.45
CA LYS A 29 -11.26 19.75 -3.43
C LYS A 29 -10.93 18.35 -4.03
N PRO A 30 -11.17 17.25 -3.30
CA PRO A 30 -10.91 15.92 -3.81
C PRO A 30 -11.82 15.58 -5.00
N ILE A 31 -11.34 14.71 -5.86
CA ILE A 31 -12.11 14.11 -6.94
C ILE A 31 -12.94 12.98 -6.31
N LEU A 32 -14.25 12.95 -6.55
CA LEU A 32 -15.14 11.93 -6.02
C LEU A 32 -15.52 10.92 -7.08
N LEU A 33 -15.39 9.64 -6.77
CA LEU A 33 -15.95 8.53 -7.52
C LEU A 33 -16.93 7.78 -6.59
N ALA A 34 -18.19 7.64 -7.01
CA ALA A 34 -19.18 6.96 -6.20
C ALA A 34 -20.12 6.13 -7.08
N ASN A 35 -20.45 4.92 -6.61
CA ASN A 35 -21.57 4.12 -7.10
C ASN A 35 -22.69 4.09 -6.05
N ASP A 36 -23.65 3.17 -6.14
CA ASP A 36 -24.73 3.01 -5.14
C ASP A 36 -24.25 2.42 -3.80
N LYS A 37 -23.07 1.81 -3.72
CA LYS A 37 -22.52 1.14 -2.53
C LYS A 37 -21.37 1.90 -1.86
N LEU A 38 -20.47 2.46 -2.65
CA LEU A 38 -19.21 3.04 -2.18
C LEU A 38 -19.05 4.49 -2.64
N GLU A 39 -18.34 5.26 -1.84
CA GLU A 39 -17.78 6.57 -2.22
C GLU A 39 -16.28 6.58 -1.94
N LEU A 40 -15.49 6.95 -2.95
CA LEU A 40 -14.04 7.10 -2.90
C LEU A 40 -13.67 8.57 -3.14
N ALA A 41 -12.88 9.15 -2.24
CA ALA A 41 -12.27 10.46 -2.43
C ALA A 41 -10.81 10.30 -2.88
N ILE A 42 -10.44 10.98 -3.96
CA ILE A 42 -9.13 10.91 -4.59
C ILE A 42 -8.48 12.30 -4.55
N GLY A 43 -7.26 12.39 -4.08
CA GLY A 43 -6.46 13.61 -4.05
C GLY A 43 -5.94 14.03 -5.43
N THR A 44 -5.74 15.32 -5.62
CA THR A 44 -5.25 15.90 -6.88
C THR A 44 -3.74 15.83 -7.03
N THR A 45 -3.03 15.43 -5.98
CA THR A 45 -1.58 15.16 -5.98
C THR A 45 -1.34 13.64 -5.83
N GLY A 46 -0.61 13.05 -6.77
CA GLY A 46 -0.30 11.62 -6.82
C GLY A 46 -1.50 10.70 -7.04
N GLY A 47 -2.72 11.23 -7.20
CA GLY A 47 -3.94 10.43 -7.32
C GLY A 47 -4.20 9.56 -6.09
N ARG A 48 -3.83 10.03 -4.90
CA ARG A 48 -3.94 9.33 -3.62
C ARG A 48 -5.39 9.04 -3.26
N PHE A 49 -5.71 7.84 -2.81
CA PHE A 49 -7.02 7.54 -2.22
C PHE A 49 -7.02 8.01 -0.77
N LEU A 50 -7.86 9.02 -0.50
CA LEU A 50 -7.90 9.73 0.78
C LEU A 50 -8.93 9.13 1.74
N LYS A 51 -10.05 8.67 1.21
CA LYS A 51 -11.18 8.15 1.99
C LYS A 51 -11.98 7.20 1.13
N ILE A 52 -12.42 6.07 1.70
CA ILE A 52 -13.44 5.19 1.13
C ILE A 52 -14.48 4.91 2.20
N VAL A 53 -15.77 4.99 1.85
CA VAL A 53 -16.86 4.74 2.79
C VAL A 53 -17.98 3.92 2.12
N LEU A 54 -18.70 3.17 2.97
CA LEU A 54 -19.97 2.57 2.61
C LEU A 54 -21.06 3.66 2.60
N ARG A 55 -21.88 3.70 1.56
CA ARG A 55 -22.96 4.68 1.45
C ARG A 55 -24.18 4.34 2.29
N ASP A 56 -24.33 3.07 2.67
CA ASP A 56 -25.43 2.53 3.47
C ASP A 56 -25.07 2.24 4.93
N GLY A 57 -24.02 2.89 5.47
CA GLY A 57 -23.51 2.62 6.82
C GLY A 57 -22.87 3.81 7.52
N GLU A 58 -22.11 3.52 8.55
CA GLU A 58 -21.24 4.49 9.20
C GLU A 58 -20.28 5.09 8.17
N GLN A 59 -20.06 6.41 8.25
CA GLN A 59 -19.10 7.11 7.41
C GLN A 59 -17.64 6.83 7.84
N LEU A 60 -17.37 5.59 8.23
CA LEU A 60 -16.09 5.10 8.70
C LEU A 60 -15.23 4.71 7.50
N SER A 61 -14.09 5.36 7.36
CA SER A 61 -13.08 4.99 6.36
C SER A 61 -12.01 4.11 7.00
N PRO A 62 -11.62 3.00 6.39
CA PRO A 62 -10.49 2.22 6.86
C PRO A 62 -9.13 2.88 6.59
N LEU A 63 -9.04 3.80 5.62
CA LEU A 63 -7.77 4.42 5.24
C LEU A 63 -7.19 5.28 6.35
N ALA A 64 -5.88 5.13 6.59
CA ALA A 64 -5.13 6.03 7.45
C ALA A 64 -5.10 7.47 6.89
N ALA A 65 -4.76 8.45 7.73
CA ALA A 65 -4.63 9.84 7.30
C ALA A 65 -3.63 10.04 6.13
N ILE A 66 -2.62 9.19 6.03
CA ILE A 66 -1.67 9.16 4.91
C ILE A 66 -2.32 8.63 3.62
N GLY A 67 -3.44 7.91 3.69
CA GLY A 67 -4.17 7.34 2.55
C GLY A 67 -3.47 6.17 1.87
N HIS A 68 -3.92 5.89 0.63
CA HIS A 68 -3.27 4.92 -0.27
C HIS A 68 -2.71 5.66 -1.48
N PHE A 69 -1.43 5.53 -1.76
CA PHE A 69 -0.75 6.16 -2.89
C PHE A 69 0.24 5.22 -3.57
N LEU A 70 0.65 5.58 -4.77
CA LEU A 70 1.69 4.86 -5.51
C LEU A 70 3.07 5.43 -5.16
N ALA A 71 3.97 4.56 -4.68
CA ALA A 71 5.40 4.81 -4.60
C ALA A 71 6.08 4.12 -5.80
N LEU A 72 6.67 4.92 -6.68
CA LEU A 72 7.30 4.45 -7.92
C LEU A 72 8.78 4.86 -7.92
N ASP A 73 9.67 3.87 -8.15
CA ASP A 73 11.14 4.04 -8.14
C ASP A 73 11.71 4.64 -6.86
N GLY A 74 11.09 4.29 -5.75
CA GLY A 74 11.50 4.69 -4.41
C GLY A 74 10.40 4.39 -3.42
N PHE A 75 10.71 3.57 -2.44
CA PHE A 75 9.83 3.31 -1.32
C PHE A 75 10.63 3.66 -0.06
N GLY A 76 10.22 4.72 0.66
CA GLY A 76 11.07 5.33 1.68
C GLY A 76 12.01 6.40 1.12
N ALA A 77 13.19 6.54 1.73
CA ALA A 77 14.16 7.55 1.37
C ALA A 77 14.96 7.14 0.12
N PRO A 78 15.20 8.07 -0.82
CA PRO A 78 16.13 7.84 -1.92
C PRO A 78 17.57 7.75 -1.40
N SER A 79 18.43 7.03 -2.13
CA SER A 79 19.89 7.07 -1.91
C SER A 79 20.45 8.49 -2.13
N ASP A 80 21.69 8.74 -1.68
CA ASP A 80 22.30 10.07 -1.86
C ASP A 80 22.44 10.47 -3.34
N PRO A 81 22.83 9.57 -4.28
CA PRO A 81 22.84 9.90 -5.70
C PRO A 81 21.43 10.21 -6.25
N GLU A 82 20.41 9.41 -5.89
CA GLU A 82 19.04 9.64 -6.33
C GLU A 82 18.50 10.98 -5.80
N ARG A 83 18.80 11.30 -4.53
CA ARG A 83 18.44 12.59 -3.92
C ARG A 83 19.11 13.76 -4.62
N ALA A 84 20.39 13.63 -4.98
CA ALA A 84 21.12 14.65 -5.71
C ALA A 84 20.53 14.92 -7.10
N LEU A 85 19.89 13.91 -7.72
CA LEU A 85 19.15 14.03 -8.96
C LEU A 85 17.70 14.54 -8.77
N GLY A 86 17.28 14.80 -7.54
CA GLY A 86 15.96 15.35 -7.22
C GLY A 86 14.88 14.32 -6.89
N MET A 87 15.22 13.03 -6.78
CA MET A 87 14.23 11.99 -6.41
C MET A 87 13.66 12.25 -5.01
N PRO A 88 12.34 12.39 -4.86
CA PRO A 88 11.72 12.64 -3.57
C PRO A 88 11.52 11.35 -2.76
N PHE A 89 11.20 11.52 -1.48
CA PHE A 89 10.75 10.44 -0.61
C PHE A 89 9.49 9.79 -1.18
N HIS A 90 9.46 8.47 -1.28
CA HIS A 90 8.44 7.64 -1.94
C HIS A 90 8.33 7.81 -3.47
N GLY A 91 9.39 8.29 -4.10
CA GLY A 91 9.43 8.43 -5.55
C GLY A 91 8.60 9.58 -6.11
N GLU A 92 8.71 9.79 -7.39
CA GLU A 92 8.16 10.97 -8.07
C GLU A 92 6.63 10.93 -8.20
N ALA A 93 6.04 9.76 -8.46
CA ALA A 93 4.61 9.63 -8.78
C ALA A 93 3.70 10.15 -7.66
N SER A 94 4.07 9.96 -6.39
CA SER A 94 3.29 10.42 -5.23
C SER A 94 3.22 11.94 -5.08
N ARG A 95 4.05 12.69 -5.82
CA ARG A 95 4.23 14.14 -5.71
C ARG A 95 3.69 14.92 -6.91
N GLN A 96 3.43 14.24 -8.02
CA GLN A 96 2.98 14.91 -9.24
C GLN A 96 1.50 15.25 -9.18
N PRO A 97 1.09 16.40 -9.70
CA PRO A 97 -0.33 16.70 -9.90
C PRO A 97 -0.95 15.71 -10.90
N VAL A 98 -2.20 15.37 -10.68
CA VAL A 98 -2.96 14.56 -11.62
C VAL A 98 -3.85 15.44 -12.49
N LYS A 99 -3.89 15.12 -13.79
CA LYS A 99 -4.83 15.68 -14.76
C LYS A 99 -5.91 14.66 -15.06
N ILE A 100 -7.17 15.03 -14.87
CA ILE A 100 -8.30 14.19 -15.33
C ILE A 100 -8.33 14.26 -16.86
N ILE A 101 -8.19 13.10 -17.52
CA ILE A 101 -8.22 12.98 -18.97
C ILE A 101 -9.50 12.32 -19.48
N ALA A 102 -10.20 11.57 -18.61
CA ALA A 102 -11.55 11.07 -18.87
C ALA A 102 -12.33 10.94 -17.56
N MET A 103 -13.63 11.19 -17.63
CA MET A 103 -14.56 11.00 -16.50
C MET A 103 -15.93 10.60 -17.03
N ARG A 104 -16.52 9.60 -16.38
CA ARG A 104 -17.91 9.18 -16.55
C ARG A 104 -18.53 9.00 -15.18
N ASP A 105 -19.47 9.86 -14.83
CA ASP A 105 -20.12 9.96 -13.53
C ASP A 105 -21.54 9.40 -13.50
N SER A 106 -22.02 8.88 -14.62
CA SER A 106 -23.38 8.36 -14.81
C SER A 106 -23.38 7.01 -15.51
N GLY A 107 -24.52 6.30 -15.42
CA GLY A 107 -24.66 4.94 -15.95
C GLY A 107 -24.16 3.87 -14.97
N PRO A 108 -24.24 2.60 -15.36
CA PRO A 108 -23.97 1.46 -14.45
C PRO A 108 -22.50 1.30 -14.08
N MET A 109 -21.58 1.90 -14.85
CA MET A 109 -20.15 1.90 -14.60
C MET A 109 -19.63 3.34 -14.61
N ARG A 110 -19.12 3.81 -13.50
CA ARG A 110 -18.48 5.12 -13.36
C ARG A 110 -16.98 4.98 -13.43
N LEU A 111 -16.30 5.95 -14.00
CA LEU A 111 -14.84 5.93 -14.10
C LEU A 111 -14.24 7.32 -14.02
N ILE A 112 -12.99 7.36 -13.54
CA ILE A 112 -12.09 8.51 -13.61
C ILE A 112 -10.76 8.01 -14.13
N THR A 113 -10.26 8.60 -15.22
CA THR A 113 -8.90 8.37 -15.72
C THR A 113 -8.06 9.61 -15.45
N MET A 114 -6.99 9.41 -14.74
CA MET A 114 -6.03 10.44 -14.33
C MET A 114 -4.67 10.18 -14.97
N GLN A 115 -3.97 11.24 -15.30
CA GLN A 115 -2.62 11.17 -15.86
C GLN A 115 -1.68 12.09 -15.11
N SER A 116 -0.46 11.62 -14.86
CA SER A 116 0.67 12.40 -14.33
C SER A 116 1.88 12.23 -15.22
N VAL A 117 2.62 13.31 -15.44
CA VAL A 117 3.94 13.27 -16.09
C VAL A 117 5.00 13.15 -15.01
N LEU A 118 5.97 12.26 -15.22
CA LEU A 118 7.08 11.97 -14.32
C LEU A 118 8.38 12.45 -14.99
N PRO A 119 8.77 13.74 -14.82
CA PRO A 119 9.89 14.31 -15.57
C PRO A 119 11.25 13.72 -15.22
N LEU A 120 11.48 13.27 -13.97
CA LEU A 120 12.74 12.64 -13.59
C LEU A 120 12.89 11.26 -14.25
N ALA A 121 11.85 10.45 -14.22
CA ALA A 121 11.82 9.12 -14.83
C ALA A 121 11.62 9.18 -16.36
N GLN A 122 11.21 10.34 -16.94
CA GLN A 122 10.80 10.51 -18.34
C GLN A 122 9.67 9.55 -18.72
N GLU A 123 8.63 9.52 -17.90
CA GLU A 123 7.50 8.60 -18.01
C GLU A 123 6.17 9.33 -17.89
N THR A 124 5.12 8.63 -18.32
CA THR A 124 3.74 9.06 -18.13
C THR A 124 2.98 7.96 -17.41
N LEU A 125 2.43 8.30 -16.24
CA LEU A 125 1.57 7.42 -15.46
C LEU A 125 0.11 7.75 -15.76
N THR A 126 -0.66 6.76 -16.22
CA THR A 126 -2.12 6.84 -16.37
C THR A 126 -2.78 5.87 -15.43
N ARG A 127 -3.72 6.35 -14.60
CA ARG A 127 -4.47 5.52 -13.66
C ARG A 127 -5.97 5.68 -13.91
N THR A 128 -6.66 4.56 -14.16
CA THR A 128 -8.12 4.50 -14.29
C THR A 128 -8.69 3.83 -13.05
N VAL A 129 -9.68 4.48 -12.45
CA VAL A 129 -10.42 4.01 -11.27
C VAL A 129 -11.88 3.87 -11.64
N GLU A 130 -12.47 2.70 -11.41
CA GLU A 130 -13.82 2.34 -11.86
C GLU A 130 -14.66 1.77 -10.73
N ALA A 131 -15.96 2.05 -10.77
CA ALA A 131 -16.95 1.56 -9.81
C ALA A 131 -18.25 1.19 -10.54
N ALA A 132 -18.71 -0.05 -10.40
CA ALA A 132 -19.98 -0.51 -10.96
C ALA A 132 -21.11 -0.46 -9.91
N ASP A 133 -22.33 -0.12 -10.34
CA ASP A 133 -23.51 -0.18 -9.47
C ASP A 133 -23.77 -1.63 -9.02
N GLY A 134 -24.20 -1.79 -7.78
CA GLY A 134 -24.41 -3.09 -7.14
C GLY A 134 -23.16 -3.73 -6.56
N GLU A 135 -21.96 -3.16 -6.75
CA GLU A 135 -20.71 -3.74 -6.31
C GLU A 135 -20.07 -2.97 -5.15
N ASN A 136 -19.56 -3.70 -4.17
CA ASN A 136 -18.73 -3.20 -3.07
C ASN A 136 -17.25 -3.16 -3.45
N ILE A 137 -16.93 -2.87 -4.73
CA ILE A 137 -15.61 -3.00 -5.33
C ILE A 137 -15.26 -1.74 -6.12
N ILE A 138 -14.00 -1.32 -6.02
CA ILE A 138 -13.36 -0.33 -6.88
C ILE A 138 -12.25 -1.03 -7.65
N TYR A 139 -12.24 -0.93 -8.96
CA TYR A 139 -11.20 -1.46 -9.84
C TYR A 139 -10.19 -0.40 -10.17
N VAL A 140 -8.92 -0.76 -10.19
CA VAL A 140 -7.82 0.16 -10.49
C VAL A 140 -6.91 -0.46 -11.53
N THR A 141 -6.75 0.23 -12.65
CA THR A 141 -5.76 -0.10 -13.69
C THR A 141 -4.75 1.04 -13.76
N SER A 142 -3.47 0.70 -13.70
CA SER A 142 -2.38 1.68 -13.83
C SER A 142 -1.47 1.31 -14.97
N ARG A 143 -1.14 2.28 -15.81
CA ARG A 143 -0.28 2.14 -16.97
C ARG A 143 0.86 3.13 -16.89
N LEU A 144 2.10 2.63 -16.91
CA LEU A 144 3.33 3.41 -16.97
C LEU A 144 3.92 3.29 -18.37
N GLU A 145 4.10 4.43 -19.04
CA GLU A 145 4.65 4.52 -20.38
C GLU A 145 6.01 5.23 -20.33
N SER A 146 7.07 4.55 -20.80
CA SER A 146 8.43 5.06 -20.80
C SER A 146 8.78 5.73 -22.13
N ALA A 147 9.33 6.94 -22.06
CA ALA A 147 9.92 7.64 -23.20
C ALA A 147 11.42 7.31 -23.39
N LEU A 148 12.03 6.59 -22.44
CA LEU A 148 13.45 6.24 -22.48
C LEU A 148 13.78 5.31 -23.65
N THR A 149 15.00 5.44 -24.17
CA THR A 149 15.54 4.60 -25.25
C THR A 149 16.35 3.40 -24.72
N VAL A 150 16.32 3.17 -23.41
CA VAL A 150 17.00 2.08 -22.72
C VAL A 150 16.01 1.33 -21.83
N ASP A 151 16.23 0.05 -21.63
CA ASP A 151 15.52 -0.75 -20.64
C ASP A 151 15.91 -0.32 -19.24
N ARG A 152 14.96 -0.34 -18.31
CA ARG A 152 15.25 0.01 -16.92
C ARG A 152 14.52 -0.88 -15.91
N PRO A 153 15.07 -1.07 -14.71
CA PRO A 153 14.33 -1.63 -13.59
C PRO A 153 13.28 -0.61 -13.11
N VAL A 154 12.13 -1.12 -12.66
CA VAL A 154 11.05 -0.35 -12.03
C VAL A 154 10.71 -0.98 -10.69
N SER A 155 10.69 -0.15 -9.66
CA SER A 155 10.16 -0.50 -8.34
C SER A 155 8.78 0.12 -8.18
N TRP A 156 7.77 -0.72 -7.96
CA TRP A 156 6.37 -0.30 -7.90
C TRP A 156 5.72 -0.80 -6.61
N ALA A 157 5.25 0.10 -5.75
CA ALA A 157 4.58 -0.24 -4.51
C ALA A 157 3.27 0.54 -4.35
N GLU A 158 2.18 -0.16 -4.14
CA GLU A 158 0.91 0.42 -3.70
C GLU A 158 0.99 0.57 -2.18
N HIS A 159 1.24 1.81 -1.71
CA HIS A 159 1.34 2.14 -0.30
C HIS A 159 -0.06 2.25 0.31
N ALA A 160 -0.70 1.11 0.46
CA ALA A 160 -2.02 0.98 1.04
C ALA A 160 -1.92 0.93 2.57
N THR A 161 -2.66 1.77 3.29
CA THR A 161 -2.60 1.82 4.75
C THR A 161 -3.99 1.94 5.37
N ILE A 162 -4.20 1.23 6.48
CA ILE A 162 -5.34 1.46 7.38
C ILE A 162 -4.90 2.24 8.62
N GLY A 163 -5.85 2.96 9.23
CA GLY A 163 -5.57 3.77 10.42
C GLY A 163 -6.81 4.06 11.26
N PRO A 164 -6.65 4.78 12.38
CA PRO A 164 -7.77 5.24 13.19
C PRO A 164 -8.74 6.14 12.38
N PRO A 165 -10.06 6.09 12.66
CA PRO A 165 -10.70 5.35 13.74
C PRO A 165 -11.06 3.89 13.39
N PHE A 166 -10.85 3.41 12.15
CA PHE A 166 -11.09 2.01 11.79
C PHE A 166 -10.09 1.07 12.46
N MET A 167 -8.82 1.42 12.51
CA MET A 167 -7.78 0.62 13.13
C MET A 167 -7.80 0.78 14.65
N GLU A 168 -8.47 -0.14 15.34
CA GLU A 168 -8.52 -0.23 16.78
C GLU A 168 -7.68 -1.41 17.29
N ALA A 169 -6.89 -1.17 18.35
CA ALA A 169 -6.04 -2.18 18.97
C ALA A 169 -6.87 -3.38 19.50
N GLY A 170 -6.43 -4.59 19.17
CA GLY A 170 -7.10 -5.84 19.54
C GLY A 170 -8.41 -6.13 18.78
N LYS A 171 -8.90 -5.20 17.94
CA LYS A 171 -10.19 -5.33 17.26
C LYS A 171 -10.08 -5.53 15.75
N VAL A 172 -8.90 -5.35 15.18
CA VAL A 172 -8.67 -5.51 13.74
C VAL A 172 -7.71 -6.66 13.49
N ALA A 173 -8.12 -7.59 12.62
CA ALA A 173 -7.30 -8.69 12.13
C ALA A 173 -6.91 -8.44 10.66
N VAL A 174 -5.60 -8.57 10.36
CA VAL A 174 -5.04 -8.45 9.01
C VAL A 174 -4.63 -9.82 8.51
N ASP A 175 -5.16 -10.26 7.39
CA ASP A 175 -4.88 -11.55 6.79
C ASP A 175 -4.33 -11.41 5.36
N MET A 176 -3.41 -12.30 4.97
CA MET A 176 -2.80 -12.35 3.64
C MET A 176 -2.19 -13.73 3.35
N PRO A 177 -2.16 -14.19 2.08
CA PRO A 177 -1.58 -15.48 1.68
C PRO A 177 -0.05 -15.34 1.54
N ALA A 178 0.63 -15.18 2.66
CA ALA A 178 2.07 -14.99 2.71
C ALA A 178 2.83 -16.29 3.00
N SER A 179 4.07 -16.39 2.54
CA SER A 179 4.94 -17.56 2.72
C SER A 179 6.20 -17.21 3.53
N ASN A 180 7.34 -16.99 2.84
CA ASN A 180 8.60 -16.60 3.47
C ASN A 180 8.58 -15.09 3.74
N CYS A 181 8.94 -14.71 4.96
CA CYS A 181 8.98 -13.32 5.38
C CYS A 181 10.35 -12.94 5.93
N ARG A 182 10.67 -11.67 5.87
CA ARG A 182 11.85 -11.07 6.51
C ARG A 182 11.48 -9.74 7.14
N VAL A 183 11.92 -9.51 8.37
CA VAL A 183 11.90 -8.18 8.99
C VAL A 183 12.92 -7.30 8.28
N ARG A 184 12.58 -6.03 8.01
CA ARG A 184 13.50 -5.12 7.32
C ARG A 184 14.91 -5.14 7.94
N PRO A 185 15.95 -4.92 7.11
CA PRO A 185 17.34 -5.12 7.56
C PRO A 185 17.92 -3.94 8.38
N TYR A 186 17.15 -2.90 8.67
CA TYR A 186 17.63 -1.70 9.36
C TYR A 186 16.58 -1.10 10.31
N LYS A 187 17.05 -0.28 11.26
CA LYS A 187 16.22 0.48 12.18
C LYS A 187 15.73 1.79 11.53
N ALA A 188 14.44 2.09 11.63
CA ALA A 188 13.88 3.34 11.14
C ALA A 188 13.97 4.45 12.18
N GLY A 189 14.99 5.29 12.07
CA GLY A 189 15.14 6.48 12.89
C GLY A 189 15.34 6.19 14.38
N ALA A 190 14.82 7.07 15.25
CA ALA A 190 14.95 6.97 16.70
C ALA A 190 13.87 6.12 17.37
N ILE A 191 12.79 5.76 16.63
CA ILE A 191 11.68 4.98 17.18
C ILE A 191 12.13 3.54 17.40
N PRO A 192 11.89 2.93 18.57
CA PRO A 192 12.29 1.56 18.81
C PRO A 192 11.55 0.58 17.91
N GLY A 193 12.25 -0.43 17.39
CA GLY A 193 11.65 -1.60 16.78
C GLY A 193 11.33 -2.64 17.83
N HIS A 194 10.30 -3.44 17.57
CA HIS A 194 9.89 -4.57 18.39
C HIS A 194 10.42 -5.89 17.83
N LEU A 195 10.52 -5.99 16.52
CA LEU A 195 10.94 -7.18 15.79
C LEU A 195 12.46 -7.28 15.65
N VAL A 196 12.96 -8.50 15.48
CA VAL A 196 14.39 -8.76 15.23
C VAL A 196 14.72 -8.42 13.78
N TYR A 197 15.54 -7.41 13.55
CA TYR A 197 15.93 -6.95 12.21
C TYR A 197 16.65 -8.03 11.40
N ASN A 198 16.43 -7.99 10.09
CA ASN A 198 17.03 -8.89 9.10
C ASN A 198 16.84 -10.37 9.43
N HIS A 199 15.74 -10.73 10.10
CA HIS A 199 15.44 -12.09 10.48
C HIS A 199 14.32 -12.68 9.63
N ASP A 200 14.54 -13.89 9.13
CA ASP A 200 13.58 -14.65 8.35
C ASP A 200 12.58 -15.37 9.26
N PHE A 201 11.32 -15.39 8.84
CA PHE A 201 10.26 -16.07 9.56
C PHE A 201 9.17 -16.57 8.61
N LYS A 202 8.21 -17.31 9.15
CA LYS A 202 6.99 -17.72 8.45
C LYS A 202 5.81 -16.90 8.96
N TRP A 203 5.04 -16.35 8.02
CA TRP A 203 3.81 -15.64 8.36
C TRP A 203 2.90 -16.50 9.25
N PRO A 204 2.30 -15.99 10.32
CA PRO A 204 2.35 -14.58 10.76
C PRO A 204 3.30 -14.32 11.95
N MET A 205 4.01 -15.31 12.46
CA MET A 205 4.75 -15.26 13.73
C MET A 205 6.17 -14.73 13.53
N ALA A 206 6.36 -13.43 13.80
CA ALA A 206 7.66 -12.78 13.70
C ALA A 206 8.43 -12.80 15.03
N PRO A 207 9.77 -12.99 15.03
CA PRO A 207 10.57 -12.98 16.26
C PRO A 207 10.69 -11.54 16.81
N THR A 208 10.65 -11.44 18.14
CA THR A 208 10.75 -10.19 18.88
C THR A 208 12.07 -10.04 19.62
N ASN A 209 12.50 -8.80 19.90
CA ASN A 209 13.77 -8.48 20.53
C ASN A 209 13.88 -8.96 22.00
N ASP A 210 12.77 -9.30 22.65
CA ASP A 210 12.70 -9.90 23.97
C ASP A 210 12.80 -11.44 23.97
N GLY A 211 12.98 -12.04 22.78
CA GLY A 211 13.11 -13.49 22.59
C GLY A 211 11.78 -14.22 22.42
N GLY A 212 10.66 -13.49 22.31
CA GLY A 212 9.33 -14.02 22.01
C GLY A 212 8.99 -14.00 20.52
N GLN A 213 7.68 -14.02 20.25
CA GLN A 213 7.11 -13.91 18.90
C GLN A 213 5.89 -12.98 18.93
N ALA A 214 5.72 -12.18 17.87
CA ALA A 214 4.54 -11.35 17.63
C ALA A 214 3.69 -11.94 16.51
N ASP A 215 2.39 -12.07 16.74
CA ASP A 215 1.42 -12.36 15.67
C ASP A 215 1.13 -11.08 14.88
N LEU A 216 1.69 -10.95 13.68
CA LEU A 216 1.56 -9.77 12.86
C LEU A 216 0.16 -9.57 12.25
N ARG A 217 -0.78 -10.49 12.49
CA ARG A 217 -2.17 -10.33 12.07
C ARG A 217 -2.95 -9.37 12.96
N VAL A 218 -2.54 -9.22 14.21
CA VAL A 218 -3.28 -8.45 15.21
C VAL A 218 -2.65 -7.08 15.40
N ILE A 219 -3.50 -6.06 15.53
CA ILE A 219 -3.06 -4.74 15.99
C ILE A 219 -2.86 -4.85 17.51
N PRO A 220 -1.62 -4.71 18.03
CA PRO A 220 -1.36 -4.94 19.45
C PRO A 220 -2.00 -3.87 20.34
N THR A 221 -2.36 -4.26 21.58
CA THR A 221 -2.86 -3.34 22.61
C THR A 221 -1.74 -2.61 23.33
N ASP A 222 -0.57 -3.24 23.44
CA ASP A 222 0.65 -2.63 23.97
C ASP A 222 1.57 -2.31 22.80
N HIS A 223 1.65 -1.04 22.44
CA HIS A 223 2.35 -0.58 21.25
C HIS A 223 2.96 0.80 21.46
N ASN A 224 4.16 0.98 21.02
CA ASN A 224 4.86 2.25 20.81
C ASN A 224 6.14 1.97 19.99
N TRP A 225 5.99 1.34 18.84
CA TRP A 225 7.09 0.90 18.01
C TRP A 225 6.79 1.05 16.52
N LEU A 226 7.86 1.03 15.72
CA LEU A 226 7.82 1.16 14.28
C LEU A 226 8.66 0.08 13.62
N ASP A 227 8.02 -0.82 12.90
CA ASP A 227 8.66 -1.88 12.13
C ASP A 227 8.06 -2.04 10.73
N LEU A 228 8.77 -2.79 9.89
CA LEU A 228 8.29 -3.29 8.63
C LEU A 228 8.74 -4.74 8.47
N ALA A 229 7.81 -5.60 8.12
CA ALA A 229 8.07 -6.97 7.73
C ALA A 229 7.51 -7.22 6.33
N SER A 230 8.30 -7.87 5.49
CA SER A 230 7.92 -8.17 4.11
C SER A 230 7.86 -9.66 3.89
N CYS A 231 6.81 -10.07 3.20
CA CYS A 231 6.53 -11.46 2.93
C CYS A 231 6.43 -11.69 1.41
N GLN A 232 7.04 -12.77 0.97
CA GLN A 232 6.78 -13.31 -0.36
C GLN A 232 5.32 -13.77 -0.42
N MET A 233 4.58 -13.32 -1.40
CA MET A 233 3.26 -13.88 -1.69
C MET A 233 3.37 -15.36 -2.01
N ASP A 234 2.41 -16.18 -1.57
CA ASP A 234 2.38 -17.62 -1.82
C ASP A 234 2.59 -17.92 -3.33
N PRO A 235 3.69 -18.58 -3.71
CA PRO A 235 4.03 -18.79 -5.11
C PRO A 235 3.08 -19.76 -5.83
N SER A 236 2.27 -20.54 -5.12
CA SER A 236 1.25 -21.42 -5.72
C SER A 236 0.01 -20.67 -6.22
N ARG A 237 -0.18 -19.40 -5.80
CA ARG A 237 -1.35 -18.58 -6.13
C ARG A 237 -1.11 -17.71 -7.36
N LYS A 238 -2.16 -17.51 -8.17
CA LYS A 238 -2.16 -16.51 -9.26
C LYS A 238 -2.54 -15.12 -8.74
N LEU A 239 -3.45 -15.07 -7.79
CA LEU A 239 -3.93 -13.84 -7.15
C LEU A 239 -3.48 -13.80 -5.70
N GLY A 240 -3.04 -12.62 -5.25
CA GLY A 240 -2.83 -12.26 -3.87
C GLY A 240 -3.98 -11.45 -3.32
N PHE A 241 -4.07 -11.41 -1.99
CA PHE A 241 -4.97 -10.51 -1.29
C PHE A 241 -4.31 -10.01 0.00
N VAL A 242 -4.83 -8.93 0.51
CA VAL A 242 -4.60 -8.48 1.89
C VAL A 242 -5.90 -7.88 2.40
N THR A 243 -6.31 -8.27 3.61
CA THR A 243 -7.58 -7.87 4.22
C THR A 243 -7.39 -7.33 5.62
N ALA A 244 -8.28 -6.45 6.04
CA ALA A 244 -8.43 -5.96 7.41
C ALA A 244 -9.89 -6.12 7.83
N LEU A 245 -10.13 -6.99 8.79
CA LEU A 245 -11.43 -7.27 9.38
C LEU A 245 -11.56 -6.58 10.74
N HIS A 246 -12.52 -5.66 10.87
CA HIS A 246 -12.89 -5.09 12.16
C HIS A 246 -13.92 -5.98 12.84
N LEU A 247 -13.50 -6.69 13.89
CA LEU A 247 -14.27 -7.77 14.52
C LEU A 247 -15.59 -7.30 15.17
N GLU A 248 -15.59 -6.14 15.83
CA GLU A 248 -16.79 -5.62 16.51
C GLU A 248 -17.74 -4.86 15.58
N LYS A 249 -17.23 -4.26 14.51
CA LYS A 249 -18.05 -3.50 13.54
C LYS A 249 -18.49 -4.35 12.36
N HIS A 250 -17.96 -5.57 12.26
CA HIS A 250 -18.24 -6.50 11.16
C HIS A 250 -18.01 -5.84 9.79
N LEU A 251 -16.90 -5.11 9.68
CA LEU A 251 -16.50 -4.40 8.48
C LEU A 251 -15.22 -5.01 7.92
N LEU A 252 -15.22 -5.34 6.65
CA LEU A 252 -14.07 -5.93 5.96
C LEU A 252 -13.62 -5.02 4.83
N TYR A 253 -12.36 -4.60 4.89
CA TYR A 253 -11.66 -3.90 3.84
C TYR A 253 -10.54 -4.75 3.27
N GLY A 254 -10.29 -4.71 1.97
CA GLY A 254 -9.21 -5.48 1.39
C GLY A 254 -8.88 -5.15 -0.06
N TYR A 255 -7.81 -5.79 -0.53
CA TYR A 255 -7.29 -5.71 -1.89
C TYR A 255 -7.13 -7.10 -2.47
N VAL A 256 -7.31 -7.22 -3.78
CA VAL A 256 -6.94 -8.40 -4.57
C VAL A 256 -6.13 -7.92 -5.78
N PHE A 257 -5.05 -8.61 -6.09
CA PHE A 257 -4.10 -8.24 -7.14
C PHE A 257 -3.45 -9.46 -7.77
N ARG A 258 -2.86 -9.29 -8.95
CA ARG A 258 -2.11 -10.38 -9.59
C ARG A 258 -0.73 -10.53 -8.95
N ARG A 259 -0.34 -11.78 -8.63
CA ARG A 259 0.99 -12.07 -8.09
C ARG A 259 2.12 -11.65 -9.02
N GLU A 260 1.93 -11.78 -10.32
CA GLU A 260 2.93 -11.37 -11.32
C GLU A 260 3.23 -9.87 -11.30
N ASP A 261 2.23 -9.06 -10.91
CA ASP A 261 2.41 -7.62 -10.76
C ASP A 261 3.02 -7.27 -9.41
N TYR A 262 2.61 -7.99 -8.35
CA TYR A 262 2.94 -7.67 -6.97
C TYR A 262 3.31 -8.94 -6.18
N PRO A 263 4.56 -9.43 -6.30
CA PRO A 263 4.97 -10.66 -5.63
C PRO A 263 5.28 -10.49 -4.14
N TRP A 264 5.26 -9.26 -3.62
CA TRP A 264 5.59 -8.92 -2.24
C TRP A 264 4.41 -8.30 -1.51
N LEU A 265 4.27 -8.69 -0.23
CA LEU A 265 3.31 -8.14 0.72
C LEU A 265 4.10 -7.52 1.86
N MET A 266 3.93 -6.22 2.07
CA MET A 266 4.63 -5.49 3.12
C MET A 266 3.66 -5.06 4.22
N SER A 267 4.11 -5.27 5.44
CA SER A 267 3.42 -4.90 6.66
C SER A 267 4.22 -3.80 7.36
N TRP A 268 3.96 -2.55 7.01
CA TRP A 268 4.46 -1.42 7.78
C TRP A 268 3.60 -1.22 9.03
N MET A 269 4.23 -1.24 10.19
CA MET A 269 3.58 -1.20 11.50
C MET A 269 4.04 0.06 12.23
N ASN A 270 3.35 1.18 11.99
CA ASN A 270 3.54 2.42 12.73
C ASN A 270 2.49 2.51 13.83
N TYR A 271 2.84 2.07 15.00
CA TYR A 271 1.96 2.12 16.17
C TYR A 271 2.36 3.25 17.13
N THR A 272 2.93 4.34 16.62
CA THR A 272 3.43 5.47 17.39
C THR A 272 2.41 6.59 17.44
N GLY A 273 1.88 6.88 18.62
CA GLY A 273 0.96 7.99 18.87
C GLY A 273 -0.46 7.77 18.32
N ASP A 274 -1.42 8.43 18.95
CA ASP A 274 -2.84 8.12 18.78
C ASP A 274 -3.41 8.45 17.39
N ASN A 275 -3.01 9.57 16.79
CA ASN A 275 -3.59 10.06 15.54
C ASN A 275 -2.71 9.80 14.28
N ARG A 276 -1.53 9.23 14.44
CA ARG A 276 -0.59 8.93 13.34
C ARG A 276 -0.33 7.45 13.16
N ALA A 277 -0.93 6.63 14.00
CA ALA A 277 -0.83 5.20 13.88
C ALA A 277 -1.36 4.74 12.51
N ALA A 278 -0.66 3.81 11.90
CA ALA A 278 -1.05 3.24 10.62
C ALA A 278 -0.53 1.81 10.49
N ARG A 279 -1.27 0.99 9.75
CA ARG A 279 -0.85 -0.35 9.37
C ARG A 279 -0.80 -0.44 7.86
N GLY A 280 0.36 -0.79 7.31
CA GLY A 280 0.55 -1.11 5.92
C GLY A 280 -0.14 -2.42 5.54
N MET A 281 -0.86 -2.37 4.45
CA MET A 281 -1.44 -3.48 3.71
C MET A 281 -0.89 -3.41 2.29
N GLU A 282 0.42 -3.32 2.19
CA GLU A 282 1.11 -2.89 0.98
C GLU A 282 1.43 -4.09 0.08
N PHE A 283 1.24 -3.92 -1.22
CA PHE A 283 1.60 -4.92 -2.21
C PHE A 283 2.50 -4.29 -3.28
N ALA A 284 3.58 -4.98 -3.62
CA ALA A 284 4.67 -4.36 -4.35
C ALA A 284 5.48 -5.33 -5.22
N THR A 285 6.31 -4.74 -6.09
CA THR A 285 7.38 -5.44 -6.77
C THR A 285 8.61 -5.63 -5.88
N GLN A 286 8.78 -4.79 -4.85
CA GLN A 286 9.92 -4.79 -3.92
C GLN A 286 9.51 -5.17 -2.49
N PRO A 287 10.46 -5.72 -1.69
CA PRO A 287 10.16 -6.20 -0.34
C PRO A 287 10.33 -5.15 0.76
N PHE A 288 11.07 -4.03 0.57
CA PHE A 288 11.39 -3.10 1.65
C PHE A 288 11.29 -1.63 1.25
N ASP A 289 11.15 -0.78 2.25
CA ASP A 289 11.16 0.68 2.19
C ASP A 289 12.61 1.22 2.09
N ILE A 290 13.31 0.80 1.04
CA ILE A 290 14.69 1.19 0.71
C ILE A 290 14.75 1.93 -0.63
N SER A 291 15.89 2.52 -0.93
CA SER A 291 16.12 3.21 -2.20
C SER A 291 15.96 2.28 -3.41
N HIS A 292 15.68 2.84 -4.57
CA HIS A 292 15.57 2.06 -5.81
C HIS A 292 16.89 1.33 -6.13
N GLN A 293 18.03 2.01 -5.94
CA GLN A 293 19.36 1.43 -6.12
C GLN A 293 19.57 0.17 -5.25
N GLU A 294 19.23 0.25 -3.96
CA GLU A 294 19.36 -0.87 -3.03
C GLU A 294 18.39 -2.00 -3.39
N THR A 295 17.17 -1.66 -3.79
CA THR A 295 16.14 -2.61 -4.24
C THR A 295 16.63 -3.45 -5.44
N VAL A 296 17.27 -2.80 -6.41
CA VAL A 296 17.84 -3.49 -7.58
C VAL A 296 19.04 -4.37 -7.17
N ALA A 297 19.92 -3.84 -6.31
CA ALA A 297 21.13 -4.54 -5.88
C ALA A 297 20.87 -5.81 -5.05
N MET A 298 19.75 -5.85 -4.29
CA MET A 298 19.42 -7.02 -3.46
C MET A 298 18.73 -8.16 -4.21
N SER A 299 18.33 -7.96 -5.46
CA SER A 299 17.55 -8.95 -6.22
C SER A 299 18.37 -10.23 -6.57
N PRO A 300 17.80 -11.44 -6.41
CA PRO A 300 16.50 -11.77 -5.86
C PRO A 300 16.51 -12.02 -4.33
N LEU A 301 15.33 -11.89 -3.68
CA LEU A 301 15.12 -12.32 -2.31
C LEU A 301 14.17 -13.54 -2.31
N PHE A 302 14.49 -14.61 -1.57
CA PHE A 302 13.74 -15.88 -1.59
C PHE A 302 13.46 -16.45 -3.00
N GLY A 303 14.37 -16.19 -3.97
CA GLY A 303 14.18 -16.56 -5.36
C GLY A 303 13.16 -15.73 -6.13
N THR A 304 12.59 -14.67 -5.53
CA THR A 304 11.63 -13.77 -6.16
C THR A 304 12.32 -12.45 -6.51
N PRO A 305 12.13 -11.93 -7.75
CA PRO A 305 12.64 -10.60 -8.13
C PRO A 305 12.11 -9.51 -7.20
N THR A 306 12.90 -8.44 -7.05
CA THR A 306 12.56 -7.27 -6.22
C THR A 306 12.20 -6.03 -7.05
N PHE A 307 12.17 -6.16 -8.35
CA PHE A 307 11.77 -5.14 -9.31
C PHE A 307 11.25 -5.78 -10.61
N ARG A 308 10.68 -4.99 -11.50
CA ARG A 308 10.28 -5.42 -12.85
C ARG A 308 11.09 -4.66 -13.91
N TRP A 309 11.37 -5.31 -15.03
CA TRP A 309 11.97 -4.63 -16.19
C TRP A 309 10.90 -3.91 -17.00
N LEU A 310 11.15 -2.64 -17.33
CA LEU A 310 10.39 -1.85 -18.30
C LEU A 310 11.28 -1.66 -19.55
N PRO A 311 10.98 -2.32 -20.66
CA PRO A 311 11.75 -2.16 -21.89
C PRO A 311 11.69 -0.73 -22.44
N ALA A 312 12.68 -0.38 -23.24
CA ALA A 312 12.76 0.93 -23.90
C ALA A 312 11.49 1.24 -24.70
N LYS A 313 10.97 2.46 -24.55
CA LYS A 313 9.78 2.96 -25.28
C LYS A 313 8.57 2.02 -25.20
N SER A 314 8.42 1.35 -24.07
CA SER A 314 7.34 0.40 -23.84
C SER A 314 6.40 0.84 -22.72
N THR A 315 5.46 -0.02 -22.42
CA THR A 315 4.43 0.20 -21.41
C THR A 315 4.39 -0.97 -20.43
N MET A 316 4.24 -0.65 -19.15
CA MET A 316 3.92 -1.61 -18.08
C MET A 316 2.51 -1.33 -17.59
N GLU A 317 1.72 -2.37 -17.39
CA GLU A 317 0.38 -2.27 -16.80
C GLU A 317 0.29 -3.12 -15.53
N THR A 318 -0.45 -2.61 -14.56
CA THR A 318 -0.79 -3.32 -13.32
C THR A 318 -2.27 -3.17 -13.03
N ARG A 319 -2.84 -4.19 -12.37
CA ARG A 319 -4.25 -4.17 -11.97
C ARG A 319 -4.43 -4.68 -10.57
N PHE A 320 -5.34 -4.04 -9.85
CA PHE A 320 -5.87 -4.53 -8.58
C PHE A 320 -7.31 -4.09 -8.39
N LEU A 321 -8.00 -4.72 -7.47
CA LEU A 321 -9.25 -4.23 -6.94
C LEU A 321 -9.14 -3.99 -5.44
N MET A 322 -9.90 -3.03 -4.92
CA MET A 322 -10.15 -2.88 -3.50
C MET A 322 -11.64 -3.04 -3.23
N PHE A 323 -11.98 -3.61 -2.08
CA PHE A 323 -13.37 -3.82 -1.68
C PHE A 323 -13.58 -3.38 -0.23
N TYR A 324 -14.79 -2.90 0.05
CA TYR A 324 -15.19 -2.53 1.40
C TYR A 324 -16.64 -2.94 1.62
N THR A 325 -16.89 -3.77 2.63
CA THR A 325 -18.19 -4.41 2.84
C THR A 325 -18.45 -4.73 4.29
N LYS A 326 -19.72 -4.91 4.63
CA LYS A 326 -20.14 -5.57 5.87
C LYS A 326 -19.97 -7.09 5.71
N VAL A 327 -19.65 -7.77 6.80
CA VAL A 327 -19.57 -9.24 6.88
C VAL A 327 -20.53 -9.76 7.94
N PRO A 328 -20.88 -11.05 7.91
CA PRO A 328 -21.61 -11.69 9.01
C PRO A 328 -20.89 -11.54 10.36
N ASP A 329 -21.66 -11.42 11.45
CA ASP A 329 -21.16 -11.18 12.81
C ASP A 329 -20.22 -12.27 13.33
N ASP A 330 -20.27 -13.43 12.73
CA ASP A 330 -19.50 -14.61 13.09
C ASP A 330 -18.23 -14.82 12.23
N PHE A 331 -17.87 -13.84 11.38
CA PHE A 331 -16.56 -13.79 10.70
C PHE A 331 -15.49 -13.35 11.71
N THR A 332 -14.41 -14.12 11.78
CA THR A 332 -13.31 -13.86 12.74
C THR A 332 -11.96 -13.66 12.06
N ARG A 333 -11.74 -14.29 10.91
CA ARG A 333 -10.49 -14.29 10.15
C ARG A 333 -10.78 -14.57 8.69
N ILE A 334 -9.97 -14.03 7.79
CA ILE A 334 -10.11 -14.30 6.36
C ILE A 334 -9.06 -15.32 5.92
N ASP A 335 -9.52 -16.47 5.47
CA ASP A 335 -8.69 -17.58 5.03
C ASP A 335 -8.37 -17.50 3.54
N ASP A 336 -9.35 -17.08 2.73
CA ASP A 336 -9.17 -16.91 1.29
C ASP A 336 -10.07 -15.83 0.68
N VAL A 337 -9.59 -15.28 -0.45
CA VAL A 337 -10.36 -14.36 -1.31
C VAL A 337 -10.17 -14.82 -2.76
N ILE A 338 -11.27 -15.22 -3.39
CA ILE A 338 -11.30 -15.82 -4.72
C ILE A 338 -12.09 -14.92 -5.67
N LEU A 339 -11.44 -14.46 -6.73
CA LEU A 339 -12.08 -13.72 -7.84
C LEU A 339 -12.27 -14.66 -9.03
N ASP A 340 -13.49 -15.04 -9.31
CA ASP A 340 -13.82 -15.93 -10.43
C ASP A 340 -15.29 -15.77 -10.87
N GLY A 341 -15.53 -15.93 -12.16
CA GLY A 341 -16.89 -16.02 -12.73
C GLY A 341 -17.79 -14.81 -12.42
N GLY A 342 -17.25 -13.61 -12.35
CA GLY A 342 -18.02 -12.41 -12.02
C GLY A 342 -18.35 -12.26 -10.53
N ARG A 343 -17.60 -12.92 -9.65
CA ARG A 343 -17.82 -12.95 -8.20
C ARG A 343 -16.50 -12.82 -7.45
N LEU A 344 -16.56 -12.11 -6.34
CA LEU A 344 -15.53 -12.09 -5.31
C LEU A 344 -16.07 -12.90 -4.12
N THR A 345 -15.51 -14.08 -3.90
CA THR A 345 -15.88 -14.97 -2.79
C THR A 345 -14.85 -14.82 -1.68
N ILE A 346 -15.30 -14.44 -0.50
CA ILE A 346 -14.51 -14.27 0.71
C ILE A 346 -14.81 -15.44 1.63
N LEU A 347 -13.77 -16.18 2.04
CA LEU A 347 -13.85 -17.32 2.93
C LEU A 347 -13.35 -16.96 4.31
N ASP A 348 -14.18 -17.15 5.33
CA ASP A 348 -13.76 -17.11 6.72
C ASP A 348 -13.03 -18.41 7.09
N HIS A 349 -12.18 -18.35 8.09
CA HIS A 349 -11.43 -19.50 8.63
C HIS A 349 -12.32 -20.69 9.05
N SER A 350 -13.59 -20.46 9.41
CA SER A 350 -14.55 -21.51 9.72
C SER A 350 -15.22 -22.14 8.49
N GLY A 351 -14.85 -21.69 7.27
CA GLY A 351 -15.42 -22.14 5.99
C GLY A 351 -16.70 -21.43 5.56
N LYS A 352 -17.13 -20.40 6.30
CA LYS A 352 -18.24 -19.52 5.89
C LYS A 352 -17.86 -18.67 4.70
N ARG A 353 -18.87 -18.26 3.93
CA ARG A 353 -18.67 -17.55 2.66
C ARG A 353 -19.50 -16.28 2.60
N LEU A 354 -18.86 -15.21 2.14
CA LEU A 354 -19.53 -14.02 1.64
C LEU A 354 -19.21 -13.89 0.15
N VAL A 355 -20.22 -13.62 -0.67
CA VAL A 355 -20.07 -13.46 -2.12
C VAL A 355 -20.50 -12.06 -2.51
N LEU A 356 -19.59 -11.32 -3.15
CA LEU A 356 -19.85 -10.00 -3.74
C LEU A 356 -19.89 -10.13 -5.26
N ALA A 357 -20.71 -9.31 -5.93
CA ALA A 357 -20.66 -9.15 -7.37
C ALA A 357 -19.33 -8.48 -7.77
N ALA A 358 -18.70 -8.95 -8.85
CA ALA A 358 -17.43 -8.45 -9.36
C ALA A 358 -17.42 -8.56 -10.89
N SER A 359 -17.83 -7.51 -11.59
CA SER A 359 -18.02 -7.51 -13.05
C SER A 359 -16.73 -7.55 -13.86
N GLN A 360 -15.57 -7.20 -13.24
CA GLN A 360 -14.27 -7.22 -13.89
C GLN A 360 -13.34 -8.24 -13.25
N GLY A 361 -12.48 -8.87 -14.08
CA GLY A 361 -11.35 -9.68 -13.65
C GLY A 361 -10.06 -8.85 -13.50
N LEU A 362 -9.00 -9.48 -13.00
CA LEU A 362 -7.65 -8.93 -12.91
C LEU A 362 -6.72 -9.57 -13.93
#